data_8bd48bb2679746a077c8acc23bece3c6
#
_entry.id   8bd48bb2679746a077c8acc23bece3c6
#
_cell.length_a   1.000
_cell.length_b   1.000
_cell.length_c   1.000
_cell.angle_alpha   90.00
_cell.angle_beta   90.00
_cell.angle_gamma   90.00
#
_symmetry.space_group_name_H-M   'P 1'
#
loop_
_entity.id
_entity.type
_entity.pdbx_description
1 polymer ?
#
loop_
_entity_poly.entity_id
_entity_poly.type
_entity_poly.pdbx_seq_one_letter_code
_entity_poly.pdbx_strand_id
1 'polypeptide(L)'
;MTSIQTPNELAETSEDTPSSEEVDTKTRPRNRRRTVKRVLGVTALTLAVAAAGGYFWLDATSDVRRTGAETCGEVIPADAERRDGKAVCTTLDALADAWERGDAEAYGRQFTEDGTYTTYIGSHYEGRADITASHRALFKGFLKDSKLAAKYLDMRFLTKDVAVLTSRGADYTGDKPGADELSKVTTFTLVRDTDDTWRIAAFHNTQRSSVMERISYLFDADTKPAAEK
;
A
#
# COMPACT_ATOMS: atom_id res chain seq x y z
N MET A 1 22.39 86.41 -18.35
CA MET A 1 22.12 87.16 -19.54
C MET A 1 20.80 86.70 -20.08
N THR A 2 19.87 87.46 -19.86
CA THR A 2 18.99 88.25 -20.68
C THR A 2 17.76 87.48 -21.08
N SER A 3 16.64 87.65 -20.39
CA SER A 3 15.61 88.72 -20.69
C SER A 3 14.79 88.39 -21.91
N ILE A 4 13.53 88.38 -21.80
CA ILE A 4 12.41 89.34 -21.84
C ILE A 4 11.40 88.74 -22.84
N GLN A 5 10.19 88.70 -22.70
CA GLN A 5 8.98 89.37 -22.29
C GLN A 5 7.78 88.88 -23.10
N THR A 6 6.66 88.80 -22.43
CA THR A 6 5.29 88.81 -22.96
C THR A 6 4.98 90.15 -23.75
N PRO A 7 3.81 90.39 -24.36
CA PRO A 7 2.46 90.04 -23.92
C PRO A 7 1.38 89.94 -25.05
N ASN A 8 0.14 89.66 -24.60
CA ASN A 8 -1.17 90.24 -25.04
C ASN A 8 -1.85 89.66 -26.29
N GLU A 9 -3.08 89.60 -26.43
CA GLU A 9 -4.36 90.05 -25.78
C GLU A 9 -5.52 89.54 -26.71
N LEU A 10 -6.61 89.21 -26.06
CA LEU A 10 -8.02 89.35 -26.43
C LEU A 10 -8.54 88.81 -27.77
N ALA A 11 -9.53 87.89 -27.72
CA ALA A 11 -10.94 88.25 -27.96
C ALA A 11 -11.88 87.04 -27.82
N GLU A 12 -12.93 87.34 -27.11
CA GLU A 12 -14.16 86.52 -26.98
C GLU A 12 -14.78 86.17 -28.32
N THR A 13 -15.37 84.98 -28.39
CA THR A 13 -16.80 84.88 -28.82
C THR A 13 -17.38 83.52 -28.40
N SER A 14 -18.52 83.65 -27.79
CA SER A 14 -19.45 82.56 -27.45
C SER A 14 -19.91 81.77 -28.64
N GLU A 15 -20.14 80.51 -28.47
CA GLU A 15 -21.46 79.89 -28.76
C GLU A 15 -21.47 78.36 -28.56
N ASP A 16 -22.48 77.96 -27.93
CA ASP A 16 -23.27 76.72 -27.97
C ASP A 16 -22.68 75.36 -27.73
N THR A 17 -23.21 74.81 -26.66
CA THR A 17 -23.33 73.44 -26.27
C THR A 17 -24.13 72.61 -27.29
N PRO A 18 -23.75 71.34 -27.51
CA PRO A 18 -24.68 70.33 -27.10
C PRO A 18 -24.06 69.24 -26.23
N SER A 19 -24.81 68.94 -25.21
CA SER A 19 -24.83 67.79 -24.33
C SER A 19 -24.47 66.51 -25.09
N SER A 20 -23.29 65.95 -24.78
CA SER A 20 -23.02 64.56 -25.12
C SER A 20 -23.27 63.68 -23.91
N GLU A 21 -24.34 62.89 -23.97
CA GLU A 21 -24.66 61.79 -23.08
C GLU A 21 -23.42 60.96 -22.77
N GLU A 22 -23.03 60.97 -21.53
CA GLU A 22 -22.03 60.06 -20.94
C GLU A 22 -22.66 58.65 -20.88
N VAL A 23 -22.42 57.83 -21.89
CA VAL A 23 -22.79 56.38 -21.89
C VAL A 23 -21.97 55.71 -20.84
N ASP A 24 -22.56 55.52 -19.65
CA ASP A 24 -22.04 54.67 -18.56
C ASP A 24 -21.93 53.21 -19.00
N THR A 25 -20.80 52.85 -19.62
CA THR A 25 -20.44 51.47 -19.92
C THR A 25 -19.73 50.78 -18.75
N LYS A 26 -20.25 50.89 -17.56
CA LYS A 26 -19.88 50.04 -16.42
C LYS A 26 -20.62 48.70 -16.51
N THR A 27 -20.35 47.89 -17.52
CA THR A 27 -20.72 46.48 -17.51
C THR A 27 -19.81 45.72 -16.54
N ARG A 28 -20.41 45.33 -15.44
CA ARG A 28 -19.79 44.65 -14.30
C ARG A 28 -19.16 43.31 -14.67
N PRO A 29 -17.84 43.08 -14.61
CA PRO A 29 -17.21 41.76 -14.87
C PRO A 29 -17.35 40.79 -13.67
N ARG A 30 -18.15 41.13 -12.66
CA ARG A 30 -18.23 40.40 -11.38
C ARG A 30 -18.97 39.07 -11.46
N ASN A 31 -19.90 38.91 -12.40
CA ASN A 31 -20.65 37.64 -12.58
C ASN A 31 -19.84 36.56 -13.29
N ARG A 32 -19.02 36.93 -14.28
CA ARG A 32 -18.22 35.97 -15.05
C ARG A 32 -17.21 35.21 -14.18
N ARG A 33 -16.56 35.91 -13.24
CA ARG A 33 -15.60 35.26 -12.29
C ARG A 33 -16.28 34.30 -11.31
N ARG A 34 -17.52 34.60 -10.88
CA ARG A 34 -18.30 33.68 -10.00
C ARG A 34 -18.77 32.44 -10.76
N THR A 35 -19.22 32.60 -11.99
CA THR A 35 -19.64 31.46 -12.85
C THR A 35 -18.46 30.57 -13.19
N VAL A 36 -17.30 31.13 -13.56
CA VAL A 36 -16.07 30.36 -13.83
C VAL A 36 -15.62 29.59 -12.59
N LYS A 37 -15.64 30.20 -11.39
CA LYS A 37 -15.29 29.49 -10.15
C LYS A 37 -16.29 28.37 -9.82
N ARG A 38 -17.58 28.57 -10.08
CA ARG A 38 -18.60 27.51 -9.87
C ARG A 38 -18.42 26.38 -10.87
N VAL A 39 -18.21 26.67 -12.13
CA VAL A 39 -17.96 25.64 -13.17
C VAL A 39 -16.70 24.86 -12.85
N LEU A 40 -15.58 25.55 -12.52
CA LEU A 40 -14.35 24.89 -12.11
C LEU A 40 -14.54 24.02 -10.86
N GLY A 41 -15.29 24.51 -9.86
CA GLY A 41 -15.59 23.74 -8.65
C GLY A 41 -16.44 22.50 -8.94
N VAL A 42 -17.48 22.61 -9.77
CA VAL A 42 -18.31 21.46 -10.18
C VAL A 42 -17.48 20.47 -10.99
N THR A 43 -16.69 20.93 -11.94
CA THR A 43 -15.82 20.05 -12.75
C THR A 43 -14.81 19.33 -11.87
N ALA A 44 -14.15 20.02 -10.94
CA ALA A 44 -13.21 19.41 -10.01
C ALA A 44 -13.89 18.35 -9.12
N LEU A 45 -15.08 18.64 -8.61
CA LEU A 45 -15.86 17.69 -7.80
C LEU A 45 -16.26 16.46 -8.63
N THR A 46 -16.73 16.65 -9.85
CA THR A 46 -17.11 15.53 -10.74
C THR A 46 -15.91 14.65 -11.06
N LEU A 47 -14.74 15.23 -11.34
CA LEU A 47 -13.52 14.49 -11.56
C LEU A 47 -13.07 13.72 -10.31
N ALA A 48 -13.19 14.32 -9.13
CA ALA A 48 -12.85 13.67 -7.86
C ALA A 48 -13.78 12.47 -7.59
N VAL A 49 -15.09 12.62 -7.83
CA VAL A 49 -16.07 11.54 -7.68
C VAL A 49 -15.82 10.43 -8.69
N ALA A 50 -15.52 10.76 -9.95
CA ALA A 50 -15.18 9.78 -10.97
C ALA A 50 -13.89 9.03 -10.65
N ALA A 51 -12.86 9.72 -10.16
CA ALA A 51 -11.60 9.10 -9.74
C ALA A 51 -11.81 8.17 -8.54
N ALA A 52 -12.57 8.60 -7.53
CA ALA A 52 -12.92 7.77 -6.38
C ALA A 52 -13.74 6.54 -6.80
N GLY A 53 -14.77 6.73 -7.64
CA GLY A 53 -15.56 5.62 -8.17
C GLY A 53 -14.73 4.63 -8.98
N GLY A 54 -13.82 5.13 -9.82
CA GLY A 54 -12.86 4.31 -10.57
C GLY A 54 -11.92 3.53 -9.67
N TYR A 55 -11.40 4.17 -8.62
CA TYR A 55 -10.55 3.50 -7.61
C TYR A 55 -11.28 2.34 -6.93
N PHE A 56 -12.48 2.59 -6.38
CA PHE A 56 -13.27 1.55 -5.71
C PHE A 56 -13.71 0.43 -6.66
N TRP A 57 -14.01 0.76 -7.92
CA TRP A 57 -14.32 -0.26 -8.91
C TRP A 57 -13.11 -1.13 -9.24
N LEU A 58 -11.92 -0.53 -9.42
CA LEU A 58 -10.68 -1.28 -9.64
C LEU A 58 -10.34 -2.17 -8.46
N ASP A 59 -10.53 -1.69 -7.24
CA ASP A 59 -10.29 -2.47 -6.03
C ASP A 59 -11.27 -3.65 -5.91
N ALA A 60 -12.57 -3.38 -6.03
CA ALA A 60 -13.63 -4.40 -5.92
C ALA A 60 -13.59 -5.46 -7.02
N THR A 61 -12.99 -5.16 -8.18
CA THR A 61 -12.85 -6.13 -9.29
C THR A 61 -11.45 -6.75 -9.37
N SER A 62 -10.63 -6.56 -8.33
CA SER A 62 -9.27 -7.07 -8.25
C SER A 62 -9.22 -8.44 -7.56
N ASP A 63 -9.63 -9.47 -8.28
CA ASP A 63 -9.67 -10.84 -7.75
C ASP A 63 -8.28 -11.44 -7.54
N VAL A 64 -8.16 -12.26 -6.49
CA VAL A 64 -7.02 -13.15 -6.26
C VAL A 64 -7.42 -14.54 -6.71
N ARG A 65 -6.92 -15.02 -7.83
CA ARG A 65 -7.23 -16.36 -8.33
C ARG A 65 -6.43 -17.45 -7.62
N ARG A 66 -5.13 -17.21 -7.38
CA ARG A 66 -4.28 -18.13 -6.63
C ARG A 66 -4.36 -17.84 -5.15
N THR A 67 -5.34 -18.43 -4.48
CA THR A 67 -5.57 -18.25 -3.03
C THR A 67 -4.63 -19.09 -2.15
N GLY A 68 -4.10 -20.21 -2.66
CA GLY A 68 -3.20 -21.11 -1.94
C GLY A 68 -3.91 -22.28 -1.23
N ALA A 69 -3.12 -23.19 -0.69
CA ALA A 69 -3.58 -24.34 0.07
C ALA A 69 -3.97 -23.96 1.51
N GLU A 70 -4.87 -24.74 2.13
CA GLU A 70 -5.33 -24.49 3.51
C GLU A 70 -4.26 -24.80 4.53
N THR A 71 -3.48 -25.84 4.32
CA THR A 71 -2.46 -26.30 5.24
C THR A 71 -1.07 -26.27 4.62
N CYS A 72 -0.05 -26.02 5.44
CA CYS A 72 1.34 -26.05 5.01
C CYS A 72 1.72 -27.43 4.45
N GLY A 73 1.14 -28.50 4.97
CA GLY A 73 1.42 -29.87 4.55
C GLY A 73 1.07 -30.17 3.08
N GLU A 74 0.10 -29.43 2.52
CA GLU A 74 -0.34 -29.62 1.13
C GLU A 74 0.65 -29.07 0.09
N VAL A 75 1.55 -28.19 0.50
CA VAL A 75 2.58 -27.61 -0.39
C VAL A 75 3.95 -28.25 -0.22
N ILE A 76 4.08 -29.31 0.58
CA ILE A 76 5.32 -30.07 0.70
C ILE A 76 5.62 -30.73 -0.66
N PRO A 77 6.78 -30.46 -1.30
CA PRO A 77 7.14 -31.06 -2.59
C PRO A 77 7.19 -32.61 -2.49
N ALA A 78 6.78 -33.27 -3.55
CA ALA A 78 6.74 -34.76 -3.58
C ALA A 78 8.12 -35.40 -3.51
N ASP A 79 9.15 -34.69 -3.96
CA ASP A 79 10.56 -35.07 -3.96
C ASP A 79 11.31 -34.67 -2.69
N ALA A 80 10.69 -33.92 -1.81
CA ALA A 80 11.27 -33.54 -0.51
C ALA A 80 11.18 -34.70 0.49
N GLU A 81 12.16 -34.76 1.42
CA GLU A 81 12.01 -35.61 2.58
C GLU A 81 10.78 -35.15 3.38
N ARG A 82 9.78 -36.06 3.47
CA ARG A 82 8.50 -35.72 4.15
C ARG A 82 8.70 -35.28 5.60
N ARG A 83 9.75 -35.73 6.27
CA ARG A 83 10.12 -35.35 7.64
C ARG A 83 10.50 -33.87 7.67
N ASP A 84 11.31 -33.42 6.73
CA ASP A 84 11.80 -32.03 6.66
C ASP A 84 10.68 -31.06 6.31
N GLY A 85 9.84 -31.41 5.32
CA GLY A 85 8.67 -30.60 5.00
C GLY A 85 7.73 -30.43 6.20
N LYS A 86 7.51 -31.48 6.98
CA LYS A 86 6.70 -31.41 8.22
C LYS A 86 7.39 -30.55 9.27
N ALA A 87 8.71 -30.64 9.43
CA ALA A 87 9.44 -29.85 10.42
C ALA A 87 9.40 -28.35 10.06
N VAL A 88 9.51 -27.98 8.79
CA VAL A 88 9.28 -26.61 8.31
C VAL A 88 7.86 -26.13 8.69
N CYS A 89 6.84 -26.94 8.42
CA CYS A 89 5.46 -26.58 8.80
C CYS A 89 5.29 -26.42 10.31
N THR A 90 5.91 -27.28 11.11
CA THR A 90 5.87 -27.17 12.59
C THR A 90 6.46 -25.85 13.09
N THR A 91 7.51 -25.34 12.45
CA THR A 91 8.07 -24.01 12.79
C THR A 91 7.06 -22.89 12.51
N LEU A 92 6.34 -22.96 11.40
CA LEU A 92 5.33 -21.95 11.06
C LEU A 92 4.08 -22.05 11.96
N ASP A 93 3.66 -23.25 12.32
CA ASP A 93 2.56 -23.45 13.27
C ASP A 93 2.96 -22.89 14.66
N ALA A 94 4.18 -23.16 15.13
CA ALA A 94 4.69 -22.60 16.37
C ALA A 94 4.82 -21.06 16.34
N LEU A 95 5.15 -20.49 15.18
CA LEU A 95 5.17 -19.04 14.97
C LEU A 95 3.76 -18.44 15.10
N ALA A 96 2.76 -19.05 14.47
CA ALA A 96 1.37 -18.60 14.52
C ALA A 96 0.78 -18.75 15.93
N ASP A 97 1.06 -19.86 16.59
CA ASP A 97 0.66 -20.10 17.99
C ASP A 97 1.28 -19.08 18.97
N ALA A 98 2.55 -18.74 18.78
CA ALA A 98 3.22 -17.73 19.60
C ALA A 98 2.59 -16.34 19.38
N TRP A 99 2.25 -16.02 18.16
CA TRP A 99 1.53 -14.78 17.83
C TRP A 99 0.16 -14.72 18.52
N GLU A 100 -0.67 -15.75 18.39
CA GLU A 100 -2.01 -15.79 19.01
C GLU A 100 -1.97 -15.64 20.54
N ARG A 101 -0.91 -16.15 21.18
CA ARG A 101 -0.70 -15.96 22.63
C ARG A 101 -0.05 -14.63 22.98
N GLY A 102 0.38 -13.82 22.04
CA GLY A 102 1.16 -12.61 22.28
C GLY A 102 2.53 -12.89 22.93
N ASP A 103 3.07 -14.09 22.73
CA ASP A 103 4.34 -14.55 23.29
C ASP A 103 5.51 -14.19 22.37
N ALA A 104 6.05 -12.99 22.56
CA ALA A 104 7.15 -12.48 21.74
C ALA A 104 8.43 -13.33 21.86
N GLU A 105 8.67 -13.95 23.02
CA GLU A 105 9.83 -14.81 23.23
C GLU A 105 9.69 -16.12 22.42
N ALA A 106 8.51 -16.74 22.46
CA ALA A 106 8.23 -17.92 21.65
C ALA A 106 8.26 -17.61 20.16
N TYR A 107 7.75 -16.45 19.77
CA TYR A 107 7.80 -15.95 18.39
C TYR A 107 9.24 -15.79 17.91
N GLY A 108 10.07 -15.09 18.66
CA GLY A 108 11.48 -14.88 18.34
C GLY A 108 12.30 -16.16 18.26
N ARG A 109 11.99 -17.18 19.08
CA ARG A 109 12.67 -18.49 19.03
C ARG A 109 12.50 -19.22 17.69
N GLN A 110 11.49 -18.87 16.88
CA GLN A 110 11.32 -19.46 15.57
C GLN A 110 12.33 -18.91 14.54
N PHE A 111 13.09 -17.86 14.87
CA PHE A 111 14.13 -17.28 14.02
C PHE A 111 15.53 -17.77 14.41
N THR A 112 16.45 -17.78 13.45
CA THR A 112 17.88 -17.92 13.73
C THR A 112 18.37 -16.73 14.56
N GLU A 113 19.55 -16.83 15.20
CA GLU A 113 20.08 -15.72 16.00
C GLU A 113 20.33 -14.46 15.19
N ASP A 114 20.78 -14.63 13.94
CA ASP A 114 21.03 -13.59 12.94
C ASP A 114 19.86 -13.36 11.96
N GLY A 115 18.70 -13.94 12.25
CA GLY A 115 17.52 -13.88 11.38
C GLY A 115 17.07 -12.46 11.09
N THR A 116 16.50 -12.23 9.90
CA THR A 116 16.01 -10.92 9.48
C THR A 116 14.49 -10.91 9.32
N TYR A 117 13.90 -9.74 9.51
CA TYR A 117 12.45 -9.55 9.40
C TYR A 117 12.14 -8.22 8.71
N THR A 118 11.57 -8.29 7.50
CA THR A 118 11.12 -7.11 6.76
C THR A 118 9.61 -7.07 6.73
N THR A 119 9.03 -5.99 7.28
CA THR A 119 7.58 -5.78 7.30
C THR A 119 7.04 -5.33 5.94
N TYR A 120 5.74 -5.43 5.76
CA TYR A 120 5.05 -4.97 4.53
C TYR A 120 5.18 -3.46 4.28
N ILE A 121 5.52 -2.66 5.29
CA ILE A 121 5.77 -1.21 5.19
C ILE A 121 7.25 -0.87 5.01
N GLY A 122 8.14 -1.87 4.92
CA GLY A 122 9.56 -1.68 4.67
C GLY A 122 10.46 -1.55 5.91
N SER A 123 9.91 -1.62 7.15
CA SER A 123 10.76 -1.68 8.34
C SER A 123 11.54 -2.98 8.36
N HIS A 124 12.84 -2.89 8.66
CA HIS A 124 13.76 -4.03 8.67
C HIS A 124 14.37 -4.21 10.06
N TYR A 125 14.29 -5.43 10.58
CA TYR A 125 14.82 -5.83 11.87
C TYR A 125 15.91 -6.88 11.68
N GLU A 126 16.98 -6.79 12.46
CA GLU A 126 18.14 -7.65 12.37
C GLU A 126 18.40 -8.38 13.68
N GLY A 127 18.43 -9.70 13.59
CA GLY A 127 18.67 -10.60 14.73
C GLY A 127 17.41 -10.90 15.54
N ARG A 128 17.38 -12.11 16.08
CA ARG A 128 16.31 -12.62 16.95
C ARG A 128 15.94 -11.66 18.08
N ALA A 129 16.93 -11.02 18.71
CA ALA A 129 16.70 -10.12 19.85
C ALA A 129 15.88 -8.89 19.43
N ASP A 130 16.19 -8.28 18.30
CA ASP A 130 15.47 -7.12 17.76
C ASP A 130 14.04 -7.51 17.34
N ILE A 131 13.90 -8.64 16.62
CA ILE A 131 12.60 -9.20 16.24
C ILE A 131 11.73 -9.45 17.49
N THR A 132 12.30 -10.05 18.52
CA THR A 132 11.59 -10.31 19.79
C THR A 132 11.17 -9.01 20.49
N ALA A 133 12.06 -8.04 20.56
CA ALA A 133 11.78 -6.76 21.22
C ALA A 133 10.66 -5.99 20.51
N SER A 134 10.69 -5.94 19.18
CA SER A 134 9.65 -5.29 18.38
C SER A 134 8.28 -5.96 18.55
N HIS A 135 8.21 -7.30 18.51
CA HIS A 135 6.97 -8.04 18.69
C HIS A 135 6.42 -7.94 20.12
N ARG A 136 7.29 -7.85 21.14
CA ARG A 136 6.87 -7.59 22.51
C ARG A 136 6.14 -6.24 22.65
N ALA A 137 6.58 -5.22 21.92
CA ALA A 137 5.90 -3.93 21.87
C ALA A 137 4.58 -4.01 21.08
N LEU A 138 4.59 -4.67 19.92
CA LEU A 138 3.41 -4.84 19.07
C LEU A 138 2.28 -5.62 19.76
N PHE A 139 2.58 -6.72 20.42
CA PHE A 139 1.60 -7.55 21.16
C PHE A 139 1.02 -6.86 22.39
N LYS A 140 1.72 -5.90 22.98
CA LYS A 140 1.17 -5.05 24.05
C LYS A 140 0.28 -3.92 23.55
N GLY A 141 0.41 -3.55 22.27
CA GLY A 141 -0.25 -2.40 21.66
C GLY A 141 -1.05 -2.74 20.42
N PHE A 142 -0.51 -2.41 19.26
CA PHE A 142 -1.22 -2.40 17.97
C PHE A 142 -1.73 -3.78 17.52
N LEU A 143 -1.01 -4.86 17.84
CA LEU A 143 -1.36 -6.24 17.48
C LEU A 143 -1.91 -7.06 18.65
N LYS A 144 -2.32 -6.38 19.73
CA LYS A 144 -2.91 -7.06 20.87
C LYS A 144 -4.15 -7.86 20.45
N ASP A 145 -4.24 -9.10 20.92
CA ASP A 145 -5.35 -10.03 20.68
C ASP A 145 -5.59 -10.36 19.18
N SER A 146 -4.62 -10.04 18.31
CA SER A 146 -4.70 -10.42 16.91
C SER A 146 -4.24 -11.86 16.67
N LYS A 147 -4.69 -12.44 15.57
CA LYS A 147 -4.36 -13.78 15.08
C LYS A 147 -3.80 -13.70 13.67
N LEU A 148 -3.14 -14.75 13.21
CA LEU A 148 -2.68 -14.87 11.84
C LEU A 148 -3.60 -15.79 11.04
N ALA A 149 -3.99 -15.34 9.85
CA ALA A 149 -4.57 -16.18 8.81
C ALA A 149 -3.54 -16.38 7.70
N ALA A 150 -3.38 -17.61 7.24
CA ALA A 150 -2.46 -17.93 6.16
C ALA A 150 -3.08 -18.92 5.18
N LYS A 151 -2.62 -18.84 3.91
CA LYS A 151 -2.81 -19.81 2.83
C LYS A 151 -1.47 -20.01 2.14
N TYR A 152 -1.09 -21.24 1.90
CA TYR A 152 0.24 -21.60 1.45
C TYR A 152 0.29 -21.72 -0.07
N LEU A 153 1.21 -21.01 -0.69
CA LEU A 153 1.32 -20.94 -2.16
C LEU A 153 2.31 -21.95 -2.71
N ASP A 154 3.46 -22.09 -2.05
CA ASP A 154 4.57 -22.91 -2.53
C ASP A 154 5.57 -23.21 -1.42
N MET A 155 6.20 -24.37 -1.47
CA MET A 155 7.37 -24.75 -0.67
C MET A 155 8.41 -25.38 -1.58
N ARG A 156 9.66 -24.94 -1.45
CA ARG A 156 10.81 -25.47 -2.21
C ARG A 156 11.99 -25.69 -1.30
N PHE A 157 12.67 -26.82 -1.47
CA PHE A 157 13.97 -27.04 -0.86
C PHE A 157 15.06 -26.64 -1.85
N LEU A 158 15.85 -25.62 -1.52
CA LEU A 158 16.99 -25.19 -2.34
C LEU A 158 18.20 -26.08 -2.12
N THR A 159 18.33 -26.60 -0.91
CA THR A 159 19.30 -27.63 -0.49
C THR A 159 18.62 -28.51 0.56
N LYS A 160 19.29 -29.56 1.03
CA LYS A 160 18.79 -30.37 2.15
C LYS A 160 18.57 -29.59 3.46
N ASP A 161 19.20 -28.45 3.61
CA ASP A 161 19.19 -27.64 4.83
C ASP A 161 18.59 -26.22 4.62
N VAL A 162 18.06 -25.92 3.43
CA VAL A 162 17.46 -24.62 3.12
C VAL A 162 16.13 -24.81 2.40
N ALA A 163 15.08 -24.25 2.97
CA ALA A 163 13.74 -24.23 2.39
C ALA A 163 13.27 -22.77 2.18
N VAL A 164 12.52 -22.55 1.10
CA VAL A 164 11.78 -21.31 0.85
C VAL A 164 10.31 -21.66 0.78
N LEU A 165 9.50 -20.95 1.59
CA LEU A 165 8.06 -21.09 1.60
C LEU A 165 7.42 -19.73 1.32
N THR A 166 6.41 -19.71 0.47
CA THR A 166 5.61 -18.52 0.16
C THR A 166 4.17 -18.76 0.59
N SER A 167 3.58 -17.78 1.25
CA SER A 167 2.18 -17.80 1.67
C SER A 167 1.48 -16.48 1.39
N ARG A 168 0.15 -16.51 1.35
CA ARG A 168 -0.68 -15.33 1.58
C ARG A 168 -1.03 -15.25 3.04
N GLY A 169 -1.22 -14.05 3.58
CA GLY A 169 -1.56 -13.90 4.99
C GLY A 169 -2.20 -12.57 5.33
N ALA A 170 -2.81 -12.55 6.49
CA ALA A 170 -3.28 -11.34 7.17
C ALA A 170 -3.23 -11.56 8.69
N ASP A 171 -3.00 -10.49 9.42
CA ASP A 171 -3.32 -10.41 10.83
C ASP A 171 -4.77 -9.91 10.97
N TYR A 172 -5.52 -10.45 11.93
CA TYR A 172 -6.94 -10.12 12.12
C TYR A 172 -7.35 -10.18 13.58
N THR A 173 -8.42 -9.47 13.90
CA THR A 173 -9.17 -9.57 15.15
C THR A 173 -10.64 -9.85 14.81
N GLY A 174 -11.35 -10.62 15.62
CA GLY A 174 -12.74 -11.02 15.30
C GLY A 174 -12.80 -12.21 14.33
N ASP A 175 -13.62 -12.09 13.29
CA ASP A 175 -13.84 -13.18 12.33
C ASP A 175 -12.61 -13.39 11.44
N LYS A 176 -12.32 -14.67 11.13
CA LYS A 176 -11.20 -15.04 10.26
C LYS A 176 -11.49 -14.57 8.82
N PRO A 177 -10.55 -13.83 8.18
CA PRO A 177 -10.73 -13.36 6.81
C PRO A 177 -10.82 -14.51 5.80
N GLY A 178 -11.58 -14.28 4.73
CA GLY A 178 -11.62 -15.16 3.57
C GLY A 178 -10.28 -15.21 2.82
N ALA A 179 -10.15 -16.19 1.92
CA ALA A 179 -8.91 -16.39 1.18
C ALA A 179 -8.55 -15.22 0.25
N ASP A 180 -9.54 -14.53 -0.28
CA ASP A 180 -9.45 -13.34 -1.13
C ASP A 180 -9.07 -12.06 -0.35
N GLU A 181 -9.31 -12.05 0.96
CA GLU A 181 -8.96 -10.95 1.85
C GLU A 181 -7.51 -11.01 2.36
N LEU A 182 -6.77 -12.10 2.08
CA LEU A 182 -5.37 -12.25 2.47
C LEU A 182 -4.46 -11.40 1.58
N SER A 183 -4.32 -10.15 1.96
CA SER A 183 -3.69 -9.10 1.14
C SER A 183 -2.17 -9.10 1.17
N LYS A 184 -1.53 -9.80 2.12
CA LYS A 184 -0.07 -9.86 2.23
C LYS A 184 0.47 -11.11 1.56
N VAL A 185 1.62 -10.98 0.90
CA VAL A 185 2.42 -12.12 0.41
C VAL A 185 3.68 -12.17 1.24
N THR A 186 3.90 -13.31 1.88
CA THR A 186 5.01 -13.54 2.79
C THR A 186 5.94 -14.59 2.22
N THR A 187 7.24 -14.29 2.24
CA THR A 187 8.29 -15.26 1.91
C THR A 187 9.09 -15.57 3.17
N PHE A 188 9.18 -16.83 3.50
CA PHE A 188 10.02 -17.37 4.55
C PHE A 188 11.21 -18.09 3.92
N THR A 189 12.42 -17.76 4.33
CA THR A 189 13.60 -18.59 4.11
C THR A 189 13.91 -19.28 5.43
N LEU A 190 13.81 -20.61 5.43
CA LEU A 190 14.09 -21.41 6.61
C LEU A 190 15.38 -22.19 6.40
N VAL A 191 16.12 -22.37 7.47
CA VAL A 191 17.34 -23.16 7.50
C VAL A 191 17.26 -24.21 8.59
N ARG A 192 17.94 -25.33 8.38
CA ARG A 192 18.17 -26.31 9.43
C ARG A 192 19.33 -25.80 10.28
N ASP A 193 19.05 -25.51 11.54
CA ASP A 193 20.04 -25.02 12.51
C ASP A 193 20.90 -26.16 13.04
N THR A 194 21.94 -25.85 13.79
CA THR A 194 22.93 -26.78 14.33
C THR A 194 22.35 -27.83 15.28
N ASP A 195 21.18 -27.57 15.85
CA ASP A 195 20.42 -28.48 16.73
C ASP A 195 19.39 -29.36 15.96
N ASP A 196 19.50 -29.42 14.63
CA ASP A 196 18.60 -30.15 13.71
C ASP A 196 17.15 -29.61 13.69
N THR A 197 16.92 -28.39 14.22
CA THR A 197 15.62 -27.73 14.12
C THR A 197 15.58 -26.77 12.94
N TRP A 198 14.40 -26.62 12.32
CA TRP A 198 14.19 -25.64 11.28
C TRP A 198 13.84 -24.28 11.89
N ARG A 199 14.56 -23.22 11.46
CA ARG A 199 14.32 -21.84 11.90
C ARG A 199 14.25 -20.88 10.72
N ILE A 200 13.55 -19.78 10.90
CA ILE A 200 13.42 -18.72 9.91
C ILE A 200 14.72 -17.88 9.92
N ALA A 201 15.47 -17.94 8.83
CA ALA A 201 16.64 -17.09 8.61
C ALA A 201 16.25 -15.73 8.01
N ALA A 202 15.20 -15.68 7.17
CA ALA A 202 14.67 -14.43 6.65
C ALA A 202 13.15 -14.49 6.49
N PHE A 203 12.50 -13.44 6.92
CA PHE A 203 11.08 -13.17 6.72
C PHE A 203 10.92 -11.90 5.90
N HIS A 204 10.17 -11.96 4.82
CA HIS A 204 9.81 -10.80 4.03
C HIS A 204 8.32 -10.78 3.76
N ASN A 205 7.69 -9.66 4.07
CA ASN A 205 6.25 -9.46 3.88
C ASN A 205 6.01 -8.31 2.90
N THR A 206 5.10 -8.50 1.97
CA THR A 206 4.72 -7.50 0.97
C THR A 206 3.21 -7.34 0.96
N GLN A 207 2.74 -6.09 1.04
CA GLN A 207 1.33 -5.77 0.90
C GLN A 207 0.95 -5.74 -0.58
N ARG A 208 -0.08 -6.49 -0.97
CA ARG A 208 -0.67 -6.39 -2.30
C ARG A 208 -1.29 -5.01 -2.49
N SER A 209 -0.98 -4.37 -3.58
CA SER A 209 -1.61 -3.12 -4.02
C SER A 209 -2.56 -3.42 -5.19
N SER A 210 -3.79 -3.84 -4.86
CA SER A 210 -4.81 -4.31 -5.79
C SER A 210 -5.07 -3.35 -6.95
N VAL A 211 -5.22 -2.07 -6.66
CA VAL A 211 -5.50 -1.04 -7.67
C VAL A 211 -4.31 -0.84 -8.61
N MET A 212 -3.08 -0.76 -8.07
CA MET A 212 -1.88 -0.59 -8.90
C MET A 212 -1.61 -1.82 -9.78
N GLU A 213 -1.81 -3.01 -9.23
CA GLU A 213 -1.73 -4.27 -9.96
C GLU A 213 -2.74 -4.30 -11.12
N ARG A 214 -4.01 -3.91 -10.85
CA ARG A 214 -5.06 -3.85 -11.87
C ARG A 214 -4.77 -2.83 -12.96
N ILE A 215 -4.23 -1.67 -12.59
CA ILE A 215 -3.79 -0.65 -13.54
C ILE A 215 -2.70 -1.21 -14.46
N SER A 216 -1.67 -1.87 -13.91
CA SER A 216 -0.63 -2.52 -14.70
C SER A 216 -1.20 -3.49 -15.73
N TYR A 217 -2.15 -4.32 -15.33
CA TYR A 217 -2.79 -5.31 -16.23
C TYR A 217 -3.67 -4.68 -17.32
N LEU A 218 -4.22 -3.49 -17.08
CA LEU A 218 -4.97 -2.74 -18.07
C LEU A 218 -4.07 -2.10 -19.13
N PHE A 219 -2.87 -1.67 -18.72
CA PHE A 219 -1.88 -1.10 -19.65
C PHE A 219 -1.14 -2.18 -20.44
N ASP A 220 -0.84 -3.30 -19.79
CA ASP A 220 -0.14 -4.43 -20.42
C ASP A 220 -0.58 -5.75 -19.75
N ALA A 221 -1.43 -6.49 -20.47
CA ALA A 221 -1.97 -7.76 -19.98
C ALA A 221 -0.89 -8.86 -19.80
N ASP A 222 0.26 -8.72 -20.46
CA ASP A 222 1.36 -9.66 -20.35
C ASP A 222 2.12 -9.54 -19.03
N THR A 223 1.97 -8.43 -18.33
CA THR A 223 2.51 -8.26 -16.96
C THR A 223 1.79 -9.12 -15.92
N LYS A 224 0.61 -9.65 -16.26
CA LYS A 224 -0.15 -10.51 -15.36
C LYS A 224 0.56 -11.84 -15.12
N PRO A 225 0.75 -12.29 -13.85
CA PRO A 225 1.35 -13.58 -13.56
C PRO A 225 0.58 -14.73 -14.24
N ALA A 226 1.30 -15.73 -14.74
CA ALA A 226 0.68 -16.87 -15.43
C ALA A 226 -0.37 -17.60 -14.55
N ALA A 227 -0.13 -17.69 -13.25
CA ALA A 227 -1.05 -18.28 -12.28
C ALA A 227 -2.32 -17.45 -12.02
N GLU A 228 -2.36 -16.21 -12.48
CA GLU A 228 -3.50 -15.27 -12.37
C GLU A 228 -4.20 -15.04 -13.73
N LYS A 229 -3.67 -15.61 -14.84
CA LYS A 229 -4.27 -15.59 -16.20
C LYS A 229 -5.38 -16.64 -16.37
#